data_3330a55de06e59d37166dd3bfeb70c4f
#
_entry.id   3330a55de06e59d37166dd3bfeb70c4f
#
_cell.length_a   1.000
_cell.length_b   1.000
_cell.length_c   1.000
_cell.angle_alpha   90.00
_cell.angle_beta   90.00
_cell.angle_gamma   90.00
#
_symmetry.space_group_name_H-M   'P 1'
#
loop_
_entity.id
_entity.type
_entity.pdbx_description
1 polymer ?
#
loop_
_entity_poly.entity_id
_entity_poly.type
_entity_poly.pdbx_seq_one_letter_code
_entity_poly.pdbx_strand_id
1 'polypeptide(L)'
;MKFNDGFWHMRPGVTPHFAAEAHEILSDANSLTIYAPTRRIVSRGDTLNLPVITVKLFSPAPNIIGVRLTHFAGGRPQKPEFELFGAQDHEVQVVTDTEQASLTSGQLTARFKRNAPWALDFLDGNKVITRTAGKGSGYADTPEGRFMLERLMLSVGECVYGLGERFTPFVKNGQVIDLWNEDGGTASEITYKNIPFYLTNRGYGIFINHSERVQLEVASETVESVQFSVPGETLEYFV
;
A
#
# COMPACT_ATOMS: atom_id res chain seq x y z
N MET A 1 10.72 5.77 -2.64
CA MET A 1 11.36 7.08 -2.28
C MET A 1 11.48 7.18 -0.78
N LYS A 2 12.61 7.65 -0.28
CA LYS A 2 12.78 8.00 1.14
C LYS A 2 12.18 9.35 1.41
N PHE A 3 11.22 9.41 2.32
CA PHE A 3 10.57 10.65 2.73
C PHE A 3 11.17 11.26 4.00
N ASN A 4 11.82 10.45 4.84
CA ASN A 4 12.50 10.91 6.04
C ASN A 4 14.04 10.79 5.94
N ASP A 5 14.74 11.42 6.86
CA ASP A 5 16.21 11.47 6.91
C ASP A 5 16.85 10.41 7.82
N GLY A 6 16.03 9.48 8.35
CA GLY A 6 16.47 8.47 9.31
C GLY A 6 16.48 8.94 10.78
N PHE A 7 16.25 10.25 11.03
CA PHE A 7 16.11 10.84 12.38
C PHE A 7 14.67 11.26 12.69
N TRP A 8 13.70 10.64 12.00
CA TRP A 8 12.27 10.92 12.09
C TRP A 8 11.83 12.29 11.54
N HIS A 9 12.73 13.05 10.98
CA HIS A 9 12.42 14.30 10.30
C HIS A 9 12.08 14.04 8.84
N MET A 10 11.07 14.76 8.34
CA MET A 10 10.83 14.78 6.91
C MET A 10 11.97 15.48 6.19
N ARG A 11 12.32 14.99 5.02
CA ARG A 11 13.27 15.65 4.14
C ARG A 11 12.77 17.05 3.76
N PRO A 12 13.66 18.02 3.53
CA PRO A 12 13.27 19.35 3.10
C PRO A 12 12.32 19.29 1.87
N GLY A 13 11.23 20.03 1.94
CA GLY A 13 10.21 20.08 0.88
C GLY A 13 9.24 18.91 0.84
N VAL A 14 9.34 17.94 1.74
CA VAL A 14 8.40 16.83 1.84
C VAL A 14 7.33 17.13 2.90
N THR A 15 6.06 17.11 2.49
CA THR A 15 4.91 17.28 3.37
C THR A 15 4.03 16.02 3.30
N PRO A 16 4.07 15.14 4.32
CA PRO A 16 3.31 13.91 4.32
C PRO A 16 1.90 14.13 4.87
N HIS A 17 0.97 13.34 4.36
CA HIS A 17 -0.43 13.26 4.79
C HIS A 17 -0.78 11.79 4.97
N PHE A 18 -0.85 11.34 6.20
CA PHE A 18 -1.12 9.93 6.54
C PHE A 18 -2.55 9.75 7.05
N ALA A 19 -3.18 8.64 6.69
CA ALA A 19 -4.44 8.22 7.27
C ALA A 19 -4.30 8.11 8.79
N ALA A 20 -5.22 8.73 9.54
CA ALA A 20 -5.19 8.78 11.00
C ALA A 20 -6.17 7.81 11.65
N GLU A 21 -7.33 7.59 11.02
CA GLU A 21 -8.39 6.68 11.50
C GLU A 21 -9.27 6.22 10.33
N ALA A 22 -10.00 5.11 10.50
CA ALA A 22 -11.10 4.72 9.64
C ALA A 22 -12.37 5.44 10.11
N HIS A 23 -12.63 6.63 9.57
CA HIS A 23 -13.68 7.51 10.07
C HIS A 23 -15.08 7.05 9.63
N GLU A 24 -15.25 6.83 8.33
CA GLU A 24 -16.49 6.32 7.77
C GLU A 24 -16.20 5.08 6.92
N ILE A 25 -17.03 4.07 7.05
CA ILE A 25 -16.89 2.81 6.32
C ILE A 25 -18.22 2.49 5.66
N LEU A 26 -18.20 2.43 4.34
CA LEU A 26 -19.30 1.99 3.49
C LEU A 26 -19.02 0.56 3.01
N SER A 27 -20.06 -0.27 2.97
CA SER A 27 -19.96 -1.65 2.50
C SER A 27 -20.92 -1.90 1.36
N ASP A 28 -20.42 -2.57 0.33
CA ASP A 28 -21.21 -3.23 -0.69
C ASP A 28 -21.16 -4.75 -0.50
N ALA A 29 -21.81 -5.48 -1.40
CA ALA A 29 -21.80 -6.94 -1.34
C ALA A 29 -20.37 -7.54 -1.39
N ASN A 30 -19.46 -6.92 -2.15
CA ASN A 30 -18.12 -7.45 -2.45
C ASN A 30 -17.00 -6.44 -2.21
N SER A 31 -17.27 -5.31 -1.57
CA SER A 31 -16.25 -4.29 -1.32
C SER A 31 -16.48 -3.49 -0.05
N LEU A 32 -15.39 -2.92 0.48
CA LEU A 32 -15.42 -1.91 1.54
C LEU A 32 -14.80 -0.62 1.00
N THR A 33 -15.42 0.49 1.31
CA THR A 33 -14.85 1.83 1.06
C THR A 33 -14.71 2.55 2.38
N ILE A 34 -13.50 2.98 2.70
CA ILE A 34 -13.14 3.62 3.95
C ILE A 34 -12.69 5.05 3.64
N TYR A 35 -13.29 6.01 4.31
CA TYR A 35 -12.83 7.40 4.30
C TYR A 35 -11.91 7.62 5.50
N ALA A 36 -10.64 7.82 5.22
CA ALA A 36 -9.57 7.96 6.20
C ALA A 36 -9.03 9.40 6.20
N PRO A 37 -9.47 10.25 7.14
CA PRO A 37 -8.93 11.60 7.29
C PRO A 37 -7.47 11.55 7.76
N THR A 38 -6.70 12.60 7.41
CA THR A 38 -5.27 12.70 7.76
C THR A 38 -5.02 13.19 9.19
N ARG A 39 -6.07 13.49 9.94
CA ARG A 39 -6.06 13.69 11.39
C ARG A 39 -7.38 13.20 11.97
N ARG A 40 -7.38 12.87 13.24
CA ARG A 40 -8.60 12.44 13.94
C ARG A 40 -9.62 13.57 13.96
N ILE A 41 -10.88 13.24 13.65
CA ILE A 41 -12.02 14.15 13.72
C ILE A 41 -12.67 14.00 15.10
N VAL A 42 -12.56 15.03 15.93
CA VAL A 42 -13.19 15.09 17.27
C VAL A 42 -14.36 16.07 17.27
N SER A 43 -14.29 17.11 16.44
CA SER A 43 -15.28 18.15 16.36
C SER A 43 -15.52 18.60 14.91
N ARG A 44 -16.61 19.32 14.68
CA ARG A 44 -16.92 19.90 13.37
C ARG A 44 -15.77 20.79 12.82
N GLY A 45 -15.04 21.47 13.70
CA GLY A 45 -13.90 22.30 13.29
C GLY A 45 -12.76 21.52 12.66
N ASP A 46 -12.61 20.24 13.00
CA ASP A 46 -11.56 19.38 12.49
C ASP A 46 -11.77 18.97 11.03
N THR A 47 -13.00 19.12 10.51
CA THR A 47 -13.30 18.78 9.10
C THR A 47 -12.87 19.87 8.12
N LEU A 48 -12.52 21.06 8.59
CA LEU A 48 -12.13 22.17 7.72
C LEU A 48 -10.72 21.95 7.16
N ASN A 49 -10.62 22.04 5.82
CA ASN A 49 -9.35 21.87 5.09
C ASN A 49 -8.61 20.54 5.43
N LEU A 50 -9.36 19.50 5.72
CA LEU A 50 -8.84 18.21 6.09
C LEU A 50 -8.75 17.30 4.86
N PRO A 51 -7.54 16.90 4.43
CA PRO A 51 -7.39 15.88 3.40
C PRO A 51 -7.97 14.54 3.88
N VAL A 52 -8.66 13.85 2.97
CA VAL A 52 -9.22 12.53 3.20
C VAL A 52 -8.67 11.58 2.15
N ILE A 53 -8.20 10.43 2.60
CA ILE A 53 -7.77 9.35 1.73
C ILE A 53 -8.93 8.36 1.63
N THR A 54 -9.37 8.06 0.42
CA THR A 54 -10.34 7.00 0.17
C THR A 54 -9.60 5.69 -0.03
N VAL A 55 -9.90 4.70 0.81
CA VAL A 55 -9.33 3.35 0.71
C VAL A 55 -10.42 2.37 0.34
N LYS A 56 -10.28 1.73 -0.81
CA LYS A 56 -11.20 0.69 -1.29
C LYS A 56 -10.55 -0.68 -1.16
N LEU A 57 -11.26 -1.61 -0.51
CA LEU A 57 -10.93 -3.04 -0.48
C LEU A 57 -11.87 -3.79 -1.42
N PHE A 58 -11.31 -4.71 -2.18
CA PHE A 58 -12.04 -5.58 -3.10
C PHE A 58 -11.25 -6.87 -3.33
N SER A 59 -11.86 -7.87 -3.94
CA SER A 59 -11.15 -9.11 -4.28
C SER A 59 -11.37 -9.45 -5.75
N PRO A 60 -10.31 -9.57 -6.56
CA PRO A 60 -10.41 -9.99 -7.96
C PRO A 60 -10.43 -11.50 -8.14
N ALA A 61 -9.91 -12.27 -7.18
CA ALA A 61 -9.83 -13.72 -7.22
C ALA A 61 -9.72 -14.30 -5.79
N PRO A 62 -9.97 -15.60 -5.59
CA PRO A 62 -9.84 -16.23 -4.28
C PRO A 62 -8.42 -16.05 -3.69
N ASN A 63 -8.37 -15.74 -2.40
CA ASN A 63 -7.13 -15.48 -1.64
C ASN A 63 -6.32 -14.27 -2.15
N ILE A 64 -6.96 -13.34 -2.86
CA ILE A 64 -6.33 -12.08 -3.27
C ILE A 64 -7.22 -10.93 -2.83
N ILE A 65 -6.64 -9.97 -2.14
CA ILE A 65 -7.30 -8.73 -1.74
C ILE A 65 -6.60 -7.54 -2.37
N GLY A 66 -7.34 -6.77 -3.15
CA GLY A 66 -6.91 -5.49 -3.71
C GLY A 66 -7.20 -4.35 -2.74
N VAL A 67 -6.23 -3.46 -2.63
CA VAL A 67 -6.31 -2.21 -1.87
C VAL A 67 -6.04 -1.05 -2.81
N ARG A 68 -6.98 -0.13 -2.91
CA ARG A 68 -6.80 1.10 -3.69
C ARG A 68 -6.91 2.31 -2.78
N LEU A 69 -5.83 3.07 -2.70
CA LEU A 69 -5.78 4.36 -2.03
C LEU A 69 -5.95 5.46 -3.06
N THR A 70 -6.84 6.41 -2.80
CA THR A 70 -7.07 7.56 -3.67
C THR A 70 -7.11 8.83 -2.83
N HIS A 71 -6.26 9.80 -3.17
CA HIS A 71 -6.30 11.13 -2.59
C HIS A 71 -7.27 12.03 -3.37
N PHE A 72 -7.21 12.00 -4.70
CA PHE A 72 -8.04 12.83 -5.56
C PHE A 72 -8.49 12.06 -6.80
N ALA A 73 -9.81 11.99 -7.01
CA ALA A 73 -10.41 11.23 -8.12
C ALA A 73 -10.76 12.09 -9.37
N GLY A 74 -10.56 13.41 -9.30
CA GLY A 74 -10.93 14.34 -10.38
C GLY A 74 -9.88 14.49 -11.49
N GLY A 75 -8.77 13.78 -11.41
CA GLY A 75 -7.74 13.77 -12.44
C GLY A 75 -8.10 12.91 -13.65
N ARG A 76 -7.38 13.10 -14.76
CA ARG A 76 -7.45 12.14 -15.86
C ARG A 76 -6.81 10.84 -15.41
N PRO A 77 -7.43 9.66 -15.68
CA PRO A 77 -6.76 8.39 -15.50
C PRO A 77 -5.45 8.40 -16.28
N GLN A 78 -4.38 8.00 -15.62
CA GLN A 78 -3.10 7.81 -16.31
C GLN A 78 -3.20 6.58 -17.21
N LYS A 79 -2.74 6.72 -18.43
CA LYS A 79 -2.73 5.66 -19.43
C LYS A 79 -1.30 5.12 -19.59
N PRO A 80 -1.10 3.89 -19.98
CA PRO A 80 -2.11 2.93 -20.46
C PRO A 80 -2.85 2.22 -19.32
N GLU A 81 -4.14 1.94 -19.56
CA GLU A 81 -4.89 0.95 -18.79
C GLU A 81 -4.91 -0.34 -19.59
N PHE A 82 -4.57 -1.43 -18.91
CA PHE A 82 -4.65 -2.78 -19.50
C PHE A 82 -5.86 -3.49 -18.91
N GLU A 83 -6.58 -4.21 -19.75
CA GLU A 83 -7.65 -5.08 -19.29
C GLU A 83 -7.03 -6.24 -18.50
N LEU A 84 -7.33 -6.30 -17.21
CA LEU A 84 -6.92 -7.41 -16.35
C LEU A 84 -7.98 -8.50 -16.41
N PHE A 85 -7.67 -9.58 -17.11
CA PHE A 85 -8.52 -10.77 -17.16
C PHE A 85 -8.34 -11.56 -15.84
N GLY A 86 -9.34 -11.58 -15.00
CA GLY A 86 -9.16 -12.33 -13.78
C GLY A 86 -10.26 -12.27 -12.74
N ALA A 87 -11.25 -11.42 -12.90
CA ALA A 87 -12.41 -11.46 -12.00
C ALA A 87 -13.17 -12.75 -12.26
N GLN A 88 -12.91 -13.78 -11.46
CA GLN A 88 -13.71 -14.98 -11.41
C GLN A 88 -14.83 -14.76 -10.39
N ASP A 89 -16.02 -15.23 -10.69
CA ASP A 89 -17.08 -15.31 -9.69
C ASP A 89 -16.60 -16.19 -8.53
N HIS A 90 -16.43 -15.60 -7.38
CA HIS A 90 -16.01 -16.26 -6.16
C HIS A 90 -16.67 -15.59 -4.95
N GLU A 91 -16.72 -16.31 -3.86
CA GLU A 91 -17.31 -15.82 -2.64
C GLU A 91 -16.41 -14.80 -1.97
N VAL A 92 -16.96 -13.61 -1.71
CA VAL A 92 -16.35 -12.55 -0.92
C VAL A 92 -17.26 -12.27 0.26
N GLN A 93 -16.73 -12.37 1.45
CA GLN A 93 -17.49 -12.08 2.66
C GLN A 93 -17.12 -10.69 3.18
N VAL A 94 -18.12 -9.82 3.32
CA VAL A 94 -17.98 -8.50 3.93
C VAL A 94 -18.72 -8.48 5.25
N VAL A 95 -18.03 -8.16 6.34
CA VAL A 95 -18.61 -8.05 7.68
C VAL A 95 -18.32 -6.68 8.24
N THR A 96 -19.36 -6.01 8.73
CA THR A 96 -19.24 -4.71 9.41
C THR A 96 -20.04 -4.74 10.71
N ASP A 97 -19.41 -4.40 11.81
CA ASP A 97 -20.04 -4.25 13.11
C ASP A 97 -19.61 -2.92 13.78
N THR A 98 -19.89 -2.77 15.06
CA THR A 98 -19.56 -1.56 15.84
C THR A 98 -18.08 -1.41 16.15
N GLU A 99 -17.30 -2.51 16.09
CA GLU A 99 -15.89 -2.55 16.49
C GLU A 99 -14.95 -2.64 15.30
N GLN A 100 -15.37 -3.30 14.22
CA GLN A 100 -14.51 -3.58 13.08
C GLN A 100 -15.27 -3.67 11.75
N ALA A 101 -14.52 -3.64 10.67
CA ALA A 101 -14.97 -4.01 9.33
C ALA A 101 -13.92 -4.88 8.67
N SER A 102 -14.37 -5.92 7.96
CA SER A 102 -13.48 -6.86 7.27
C SER A 102 -14.04 -7.31 5.93
N LEU A 103 -13.11 -7.63 5.03
CA LEU A 103 -13.37 -8.28 3.76
C LEU A 103 -12.53 -9.55 3.72
N THR A 104 -13.18 -10.68 3.48
CA THR A 104 -12.55 -12.00 3.40
C THR A 104 -12.74 -12.59 2.01
N SER A 105 -11.66 -13.11 1.43
CA SER A 105 -11.65 -13.86 0.18
C SER A 105 -10.82 -15.13 0.39
N GLY A 106 -11.49 -16.29 0.34
CA GLY A 106 -10.85 -17.55 0.70
C GLY A 106 -10.34 -17.55 2.15
N GLN A 107 -9.03 -17.71 2.35
CA GLN A 107 -8.41 -17.67 3.67
C GLN A 107 -7.85 -16.29 4.04
N LEU A 108 -7.76 -15.38 3.07
CA LEU A 108 -7.21 -14.05 3.30
C LEU A 108 -8.29 -13.08 3.78
N THR A 109 -8.02 -12.36 4.85
CA THR A 109 -8.90 -11.33 5.41
C THR A 109 -8.16 -10.01 5.53
N ALA A 110 -8.76 -8.93 5.06
CA ALA A 110 -8.36 -7.55 5.36
C ALA A 110 -9.31 -6.97 6.40
N ARG A 111 -8.78 -6.36 7.47
CA ARG A 111 -9.57 -5.92 8.62
C ARG A 111 -9.14 -4.56 9.13
N PHE A 112 -10.14 -3.70 9.35
CA PHE A 112 -10.01 -2.42 10.08
C PHE A 112 -10.70 -2.49 11.45
N LYS A 113 -10.10 -1.82 12.43
CA LYS A 113 -10.77 -1.53 13.70
C LYS A 113 -11.40 -0.15 13.65
N ARG A 114 -12.66 -0.05 14.11
CA ARG A 114 -13.34 1.23 14.29
C ARG A 114 -12.86 1.92 15.55
N ASN A 115 -12.99 3.24 15.60
CA ASN A 115 -12.65 4.04 16.80
C ASN A 115 -11.21 3.83 17.31
N ALA A 116 -10.31 3.44 16.45
CA ALA A 116 -8.91 3.19 16.73
C ALA A 116 -8.02 4.00 15.77
N PRO A 117 -6.75 4.21 16.11
CA PRO A 117 -5.78 4.74 15.15
C PRO A 117 -5.74 3.88 13.87
N TRP A 118 -5.41 4.52 12.75
CA TRP A 118 -5.33 3.85 11.46
C TRP A 118 -4.48 2.57 11.54
N ALA A 119 -5.07 1.47 11.16
CA ALA A 119 -4.42 0.20 10.94
C ALA A 119 -5.28 -0.68 10.02
N LEU A 120 -4.66 -1.31 9.04
CA LEU A 120 -5.23 -2.34 8.20
C LEU A 120 -4.44 -3.62 8.40
N ASP A 121 -5.08 -4.64 8.97
CA ASP A 121 -4.50 -5.96 9.19
C ASP A 121 -4.81 -6.86 8.00
N PHE A 122 -3.83 -7.63 7.52
CA PHE A 122 -4.03 -8.77 6.62
C PHE A 122 -3.79 -10.05 7.40
N LEU A 123 -4.76 -10.97 7.34
CA LEU A 123 -4.74 -12.21 8.10
C LEU A 123 -4.88 -13.41 7.17
N ASP A 124 -4.10 -14.45 7.46
CA ASP A 124 -4.32 -15.80 6.98
C ASP A 124 -5.01 -16.58 8.11
N GLY A 125 -6.30 -16.86 7.93
CA GLY A 125 -7.16 -17.32 9.01
C GLY A 125 -7.17 -16.32 10.19
N ASN A 126 -6.64 -16.71 11.33
CA ASN A 126 -6.55 -15.85 12.52
C ASN A 126 -5.19 -15.17 12.73
N LYS A 127 -4.21 -15.48 11.88
CA LYS A 127 -2.84 -14.99 12.02
C LYS A 127 -2.63 -13.75 11.16
N VAL A 128 -2.23 -12.63 11.76
CA VAL A 128 -1.79 -11.46 11.03
C VAL A 128 -0.49 -11.80 10.28
N ILE A 129 -0.51 -11.70 8.96
CA ILE A 129 0.66 -11.94 8.09
C ILE A 129 1.42 -10.65 7.81
N THR A 130 0.71 -9.55 7.64
CA THR A 130 1.28 -8.19 7.54
C THR A 130 0.22 -7.17 7.93
N ARG A 131 0.64 -5.93 8.12
CA ARG A 131 -0.25 -4.81 8.41
C ARG A 131 0.34 -3.48 7.96
N THR A 132 -0.53 -2.53 7.71
CA THR A 132 -0.16 -1.12 7.78
C THR A 132 -0.66 -0.51 9.09
N ALA A 133 0.08 0.40 9.66
CA ALA A 133 -0.27 1.11 10.88
C ALA A 133 0.19 2.57 10.78
N GLY A 134 -0.07 3.37 11.79
CA GLY A 134 0.12 4.81 11.79
C GLY A 134 1.35 5.31 11.00
N LYS A 135 1.16 6.29 10.13
CA LYS A 135 2.11 6.78 9.12
C LYS A 135 2.46 5.75 8.03
N GLY A 136 1.61 4.74 7.81
CA GLY A 136 1.81 3.73 6.79
C GLY A 136 1.14 4.06 5.46
N SER A 137 -0.15 4.41 5.47
CA SER A 137 -0.93 4.71 4.27
C SER A 137 -1.10 6.21 4.07
N GLY A 138 -0.83 6.72 2.88
CA GLY A 138 -0.98 8.15 2.65
C GLY A 138 -0.44 8.66 1.33
N TYR A 139 -0.16 9.96 1.32
CA TYR A 139 0.55 10.62 0.24
C TYR A 139 1.53 11.65 0.78
N ALA A 140 2.48 12.03 -0.04
CA ALA A 140 3.43 13.10 0.27
C ALA A 140 3.51 14.08 -0.90
N ASP A 141 3.41 15.38 -0.59
CA ASP A 141 3.79 16.44 -1.50
C ASP A 141 5.31 16.61 -1.43
N THR A 142 5.97 16.61 -2.57
CA THR A 142 7.43 16.74 -2.68
C THR A 142 7.78 17.75 -3.78
N PRO A 143 9.03 18.23 -3.85
CA PRO A 143 9.46 19.07 -4.96
C PRO A 143 9.34 18.42 -6.35
N GLU A 144 9.33 17.09 -6.41
CA GLU A 144 9.19 16.30 -7.64
C GLU A 144 7.73 16.02 -8.02
N GLY A 145 6.78 16.41 -7.15
CA GLY A 145 5.36 16.15 -7.32
C GLY A 145 4.78 15.38 -6.15
N ARG A 146 3.54 14.90 -6.34
CA ARG A 146 2.84 14.10 -5.34
C ARG A 146 3.11 12.63 -5.54
N PHE A 147 3.34 11.93 -4.43
CA PHE A 147 3.50 10.50 -4.38
C PHE A 147 2.48 9.88 -3.42
N MET A 148 1.76 8.89 -3.87
CA MET A 148 1.02 7.99 -2.99
C MET A 148 1.99 6.98 -2.38
N LEU A 149 1.76 6.60 -1.13
CA LEU A 149 2.64 5.67 -0.43
C LEU A 149 1.86 4.70 0.47
N GLU A 150 2.43 3.50 0.60
CA GLU A 150 2.00 2.48 1.54
C GLU A 150 3.21 1.86 2.23
N ARG A 151 3.04 1.48 3.49
CA ARG A 151 4.05 0.83 4.29
C ARG A 151 3.47 -0.42 4.95
N LEU A 152 3.99 -1.58 4.58
CA LEU A 152 3.59 -2.87 5.13
C LEU A 152 4.67 -3.40 6.06
N MET A 153 4.28 -3.78 7.28
CA MET A 153 5.20 -4.22 8.31
C MET A 153 5.73 -5.63 8.03
N LEU A 154 7.01 -5.81 8.30
CA LEU A 154 7.70 -7.10 8.29
C LEU A 154 7.79 -7.66 9.72
N SER A 155 7.63 -8.95 9.85
CA SER A 155 7.87 -9.68 11.10
C SER A 155 9.36 -9.92 11.33
N VAL A 156 9.73 -10.26 12.53
CA VAL A 156 11.13 -10.63 12.87
C VAL A 156 11.59 -11.82 12.01
N GLY A 157 12.74 -11.68 11.35
CA GLY A 157 13.31 -12.69 10.47
C GLY A 157 12.59 -12.85 9.13
N GLU A 158 11.72 -11.91 8.78
CA GLU A 158 11.05 -11.90 7.49
C GLU A 158 11.97 -11.34 6.41
N CYS A 159 12.10 -12.11 5.32
CA CYS A 159 12.91 -11.77 4.16
C CYS A 159 12.03 -11.51 2.94
N VAL A 160 12.42 -10.53 2.14
CA VAL A 160 11.73 -10.11 0.90
C VAL A 160 12.56 -10.55 -0.31
N TYR A 161 11.87 -11.07 -1.34
CA TYR A 161 12.44 -11.57 -2.58
C TYR A 161 11.63 -11.08 -3.79
N GLY A 162 12.19 -11.17 -4.99
CA GLY A 162 11.50 -10.84 -6.23
C GLY A 162 11.90 -9.49 -6.81
N LEU A 163 10.93 -8.71 -7.29
CA LEU A 163 11.09 -7.41 -7.95
C LEU A 163 11.76 -7.48 -9.33
N GLY A 164 11.59 -8.63 -10.02
CA GLY A 164 12.10 -8.85 -11.37
C GLY A 164 13.50 -9.44 -11.42
N GLU A 165 14.10 -9.45 -12.61
CA GLU A 165 15.45 -9.95 -12.84
C GLU A 165 16.46 -8.83 -12.53
N ARG A 166 17.01 -8.84 -11.33
CA ARG A 166 17.95 -7.81 -10.84
C ARG A 166 19.28 -8.44 -10.44
N PHE A 167 20.37 -7.78 -10.78
CA PHE A 167 21.74 -8.19 -10.43
C PHE A 167 22.18 -7.76 -9.02
N THR A 168 21.25 -7.31 -8.19
CA THR A 168 21.45 -7.00 -6.78
C THR A 168 21.26 -8.26 -5.92
N PRO A 169 21.62 -8.23 -4.62
CA PRO A 169 21.44 -9.38 -3.73
C PRO A 169 20.02 -9.97 -3.80
N PHE A 170 19.92 -11.30 -3.69
CA PHE A 170 18.67 -12.02 -3.80
C PHE A 170 17.66 -11.63 -2.71
N VAL A 171 18.11 -11.55 -1.46
CA VAL A 171 17.34 -10.97 -0.35
C VAL A 171 17.33 -9.47 -0.50
N LYS A 172 16.15 -8.87 -0.52
CA LYS A 172 15.96 -7.43 -0.78
C LYS A 172 16.01 -6.56 0.46
N ASN A 173 15.99 -7.14 1.65
CA ASN A 173 16.06 -6.38 2.91
C ASN A 173 17.31 -5.48 2.94
N GLY A 174 17.12 -4.23 3.35
CA GLY A 174 18.15 -3.20 3.35
C GLY A 174 18.37 -2.48 2.02
N GLN A 175 17.63 -2.83 0.96
CA GLN A 175 17.79 -2.22 -0.36
C GLN A 175 16.76 -1.12 -0.62
N VAL A 176 17.21 -0.11 -1.36
CA VAL A 176 16.38 0.89 -2.04
C VAL A 176 16.25 0.42 -3.49
N ILE A 177 15.04 0.27 -3.98
CA ILE A 177 14.79 -0.31 -5.30
C ILE A 177 13.89 0.63 -6.10
N ASP A 178 14.38 0.99 -7.27
CA ASP A 178 13.65 1.76 -8.27
C ASP A 178 13.24 0.82 -9.41
N LEU A 179 11.94 0.65 -9.60
CA LEU A 179 11.39 -0.18 -10.67
C LEU A 179 11.06 0.69 -11.86
N TRP A 180 11.98 0.73 -12.78
CA TRP A 180 11.87 1.38 -14.07
C TRP A 180 12.69 0.59 -15.07
N ASN A 181 12.08 0.21 -16.22
CA ASN A 181 12.79 -0.57 -17.23
C ASN A 181 13.78 0.30 -17.97
N GLU A 182 15.05 0.05 -17.73
CA GLU A 182 16.17 0.68 -18.42
C GLU A 182 17.18 -0.41 -18.83
N ASP A 183 17.86 -0.20 -19.97
CA ASP A 183 18.94 -1.08 -20.37
C ASP A 183 20.16 -0.83 -19.48
N GLY A 184 20.57 -1.85 -18.76
CA GLY A 184 21.69 -1.81 -17.83
C GLY A 184 22.55 -3.05 -17.99
N GLY A 185 23.83 -2.90 -17.78
CA GLY A 185 24.75 -4.05 -17.74
C GLY A 185 24.52 -4.90 -16.50
N THR A 186 25.09 -6.10 -16.50
CA THR A 186 25.02 -7.08 -15.39
C THR A 186 25.76 -6.61 -14.11
N ALA A 187 26.35 -5.45 -14.13
CA ALA A 187 27.15 -4.88 -13.03
C ALA A 187 26.44 -3.74 -12.28
N SER A 188 25.15 -3.47 -12.56
CA SER A 188 24.39 -2.40 -11.91
C SER A 188 23.02 -2.88 -11.42
N GLU A 189 22.32 -2.04 -10.67
CA GLU A 189 20.93 -2.25 -10.24
C GLU A 189 19.92 -2.00 -11.37
N ILE A 190 20.33 -1.36 -12.46
CA ILE A 190 19.47 -1.07 -13.60
C ILE A 190 19.14 -2.37 -14.34
N THR A 191 17.88 -2.54 -14.71
CA THR A 191 17.42 -3.71 -15.44
C THR A 191 16.23 -3.37 -16.34
N TYR A 192 16.10 -4.09 -17.44
CA TYR A 192 14.97 -4.00 -18.35
C TYR A 192 13.83 -4.98 -18.02
N LYS A 193 13.92 -5.71 -16.92
CA LYS A 193 12.90 -6.69 -16.51
C LYS A 193 12.51 -6.50 -15.05
N ASN A 194 11.93 -5.35 -14.77
CA ASN A 194 11.35 -5.05 -13.48
C ASN A 194 9.93 -5.64 -13.38
N ILE A 195 9.61 -6.22 -12.24
CA ILE A 195 8.26 -6.72 -11.92
C ILE A 195 7.89 -6.17 -10.55
N PRO A 196 6.83 -5.36 -10.41
CA PRO A 196 6.43 -4.74 -9.15
C PRO A 196 5.73 -5.75 -8.23
N PHE A 197 6.37 -6.89 -8.01
CA PHE A 197 5.89 -7.99 -7.19
C PHE A 197 7.02 -8.53 -6.33
N TYR A 198 6.75 -8.65 -5.02
CA TYR A 198 7.65 -9.32 -4.10
C TYR A 198 6.95 -10.44 -3.33
N LEU A 199 7.75 -11.42 -2.92
CA LEU A 199 7.37 -12.51 -2.03
C LEU A 199 8.06 -12.36 -0.70
N THR A 200 7.49 -12.96 0.34
CA THR A 200 8.17 -13.13 1.62
C THR A 200 8.33 -14.60 2.00
N ASN A 201 9.29 -14.88 2.87
CA ASN A 201 9.43 -16.23 3.46
C ASN A 201 8.29 -16.58 4.44
N ARG A 202 7.30 -15.70 4.59
CA ARG A 202 6.07 -15.95 5.35
C ARG A 202 4.93 -16.49 4.49
N GLY A 203 5.15 -16.64 3.18
CA GLY A 203 4.21 -17.28 2.25
C GLY A 203 3.14 -16.35 1.69
N TYR A 204 3.35 -15.03 1.71
CA TYR A 204 2.51 -14.08 1.00
C TYR A 204 3.33 -13.23 0.03
N GLY A 205 2.66 -12.63 -0.94
CA GLY A 205 3.26 -11.71 -1.89
C GLY A 205 2.47 -10.42 -2.01
N ILE A 206 3.13 -9.38 -2.52
CA ILE A 206 2.53 -8.07 -2.78
C ILE A 206 2.82 -7.69 -4.23
N PHE A 207 1.75 -7.38 -4.97
CA PHE A 207 1.84 -6.84 -6.32
C PHE A 207 1.39 -5.38 -6.31
N ILE A 208 2.23 -4.47 -6.80
CA ILE A 208 1.92 -3.04 -6.91
C ILE A 208 1.46 -2.78 -8.35
N ASN A 209 0.17 -2.51 -8.53
CA ASN A 209 -0.43 -2.29 -9.84
C ASN A 209 -0.27 -0.83 -10.28
N HIS A 210 0.89 -0.52 -10.85
CA HIS A 210 1.20 0.82 -11.32
C HIS A 210 2.04 0.75 -12.60
N SER A 211 1.69 1.56 -13.60
CA SER A 211 2.35 1.54 -14.92
C SER A 211 3.54 2.48 -15.04
N GLU A 212 3.72 3.38 -14.08
CA GLU A 212 4.87 4.27 -14.01
C GLU A 212 5.92 3.75 -13.01
N ARG A 213 6.88 4.59 -12.67
CA ARG A 213 7.95 4.27 -11.74
C ARG A 213 7.42 3.89 -10.35
N VAL A 214 7.83 2.73 -9.85
CA VAL A 214 7.54 2.29 -8.48
C VAL A 214 8.83 2.27 -7.68
N GLN A 215 8.85 2.95 -6.55
CA GLN A 215 10.03 3.00 -5.67
C GLN A 215 9.75 2.24 -4.38
N LEU A 216 10.65 1.33 -4.00
CA LEU A 216 10.55 0.54 -2.79
C LEU A 216 11.73 0.82 -1.84
N GLU A 217 11.40 0.96 -0.58
CA GLU A 217 12.32 0.98 0.56
C GLU A 217 12.08 -0.32 1.33
N VAL A 218 12.90 -1.33 1.07
CA VAL A 218 12.76 -2.65 1.68
C VAL A 218 13.60 -2.71 2.95
N ALA A 219 13.00 -2.55 4.11
CA ALA A 219 13.70 -2.46 5.40
C ALA A 219 14.87 -1.46 5.39
N SER A 220 14.76 -0.36 4.64
CA SER A 220 15.84 0.60 4.42
C SER A 220 15.52 1.99 4.99
N GLU A 221 14.32 2.51 4.83
CA GLU A 221 13.87 3.72 5.53
C GLU A 221 13.44 3.40 6.95
N THR A 222 12.70 2.30 7.11
CA THR A 222 12.30 1.71 8.40
C THR A 222 12.60 0.23 8.35
N VAL A 223 13.41 -0.28 9.27
CA VAL A 223 13.92 -1.66 9.25
C VAL A 223 12.85 -2.74 9.39
N GLU A 224 11.69 -2.39 9.91
CA GLU A 224 10.56 -3.29 10.16
C GLU A 224 9.48 -3.24 9.08
N SER A 225 9.74 -2.65 7.91
CA SER A 225 8.70 -2.49 6.89
C SER A 225 9.24 -2.45 5.46
N VAL A 226 8.36 -2.76 4.52
CA VAL A 226 8.50 -2.40 3.11
C VAL A 226 7.62 -1.19 2.85
N GLN A 227 8.22 -0.08 2.43
CA GLN A 227 7.49 1.07 1.94
C GLN A 227 7.57 1.09 0.42
N PHE A 228 6.46 1.28 -0.24
CA PHE A 228 6.43 1.53 -1.69
C PHE A 228 5.68 2.82 -1.99
N SER A 229 6.14 3.52 -3.01
CA SER A 229 5.57 4.80 -3.44
C SER A 229 5.49 4.90 -4.95
N VAL A 230 4.46 5.57 -5.42
CA VAL A 230 4.16 5.79 -6.83
C VAL A 230 3.79 7.25 -7.07
N PRO A 231 4.14 7.85 -8.22
CA PRO A 231 3.70 9.20 -8.55
C PRO A 231 2.19 9.24 -8.77
N GLY A 232 1.57 10.40 -8.49
CA GLY A 232 0.16 10.66 -8.78
C GLY A 232 -0.75 10.62 -7.56
N GLU A 233 -2.05 10.34 -7.80
CA GLU A 233 -3.14 10.50 -6.83
C GLU A 233 -3.77 9.17 -6.40
N THR A 234 -3.31 8.07 -6.97
CA THR A 234 -3.86 6.73 -6.71
C THR A 234 -2.73 5.70 -6.61
N LEU A 235 -2.85 4.83 -5.63
CA LEU A 235 -2.01 3.66 -5.46
C LEU A 235 -2.91 2.43 -5.33
N GLU A 236 -2.65 1.41 -6.14
CA GLU A 236 -3.33 0.13 -6.03
C GLU A 236 -2.31 -0.98 -5.84
N TYR A 237 -2.59 -1.87 -4.90
CA TYR A 237 -1.77 -3.07 -4.69
C TYR A 237 -2.64 -4.26 -4.28
N PHE A 238 -2.09 -5.45 -4.41
CA PHE A 238 -2.74 -6.72 -4.08
C PHE A 238 -1.88 -7.53 -3.10
N VAL A 239 -2.58 -8.14 -2.17
CA VAL A 239 -2.02 -9.07 -1.19
C VAL A 239 -2.54 -10.46 -1.47
#